data_2297663b599055213d2b67269b2e2287
#
_entry.id   2297663b599055213d2b67269b2e2287
#
_cell.length_a   1.000
_cell.length_b   1.000
_cell.length_c   1.000
_cell.angle_alpha   90.00
_cell.angle_beta   90.00
_cell.angle_gamma   90.00
#
_symmetry.space_group_name_H-M   'P 1'
#
loop_
_entity.id
_entity.type
_entity.pdbx_description
1 polymer ?
#
loop_
_entity_poly.entity_id
_entity_poly.type
_entity_poly.pdbx_seq_one_letter_code
_entity_poly.pdbx_strand_id
1 'polypeptide(L)'
;MSLPNKTNLLPDRPGIPPMAAMPEPETLDIPALAKAYADGDIDLICVLGPTASGKTRYAVQLARAIGHAEILSADSRQVYCGMDIGTGKDLGEYGEVPYHLIDIVPAGSKYNIYEYQAAFADAWADVRARGCVPILCGGSGLYIESATRAYKFDRENGVPAERLPQKTFYIGTLVSREERVERIDRRLDERLEDGLIEEIRGLLDSGIPAEDLLWYGLEYKFVTQYVLGKLSYDEMYILLANAIHQFAKRQMTWFRGMERDGVRIHWVVPS
;
A
#
# COMPACT_ATOMS: atom_id res chain seq x y z
N MET A 1 27.41 20.11 7.04
CA MET A 1 28.28 18.92 7.22
C MET A 1 27.80 17.88 6.23
N SER A 2 28.63 17.52 5.23
CA SER A 2 28.26 16.54 4.21
C SER A 2 28.09 15.16 4.84
N LEU A 3 26.97 14.50 4.57
CA LEU A 3 26.72 13.13 5.01
C LEU A 3 27.74 12.17 4.40
N PRO A 4 28.23 11.18 5.14
CA PRO A 4 29.20 10.21 4.59
C PRO A 4 28.56 9.34 3.53
N ASN A 5 29.30 9.04 2.48
CA ASN A 5 28.93 8.23 1.33
C ASN A 5 28.50 6.82 1.77
N LYS A 6 27.18 6.51 1.69
CA LYS A 6 26.53 5.32 2.26
C LYS A 6 26.70 4.04 1.45
N THR A 7 27.47 4.05 0.37
CA THR A 7 27.57 2.92 -0.58
C THR A 7 28.41 1.73 -0.09
N ASN A 8 29.10 1.80 1.04
CA ASN A 8 30.10 0.79 1.44
C ASN A 8 29.86 0.09 2.79
N LEU A 9 28.65 0.07 3.35
CA LEU A 9 28.41 -0.49 4.70
C LEU A 9 27.63 -1.81 4.75
N LEU A 10 27.31 -2.45 3.65
CA LEU A 10 26.69 -3.77 3.67
C LEU A 10 27.62 -4.81 3.06
N PRO A 11 28.11 -5.80 3.84
CA PRO A 11 28.91 -6.89 3.29
C PRO A 11 28.07 -7.73 2.33
N ASP A 12 28.65 -8.08 1.17
CA ASP A 12 28.11 -9.08 0.26
C ASP A 12 27.83 -10.37 1.02
N ARG A 13 26.55 -10.76 1.11
CA ARG A 13 26.14 -12.05 1.69
C ARG A 13 26.17 -13.12 0.61
N PRO A 14 27.06 -14.11 0.69
CA PRO A 14 27.01 -15.26 -0.20
C PRO A 14 25.76 -16.10 0.08
N GLY A 15 25.01 -16.47 -0.94
CA GLY A 15 23.95 -17.48 -0.86
C GLY A 15 22.52 -17.01 -1.04
N ILE A 16 22.25 -15.77 -1.51
CA ILE A 16 20.90 -15.38 -1.94
C ILE A 16 20.71 -15.94 -3.37
N PRO A 17 19.69 -16.81 -3.61
CA PRO A 17 19.39 -17.23 -4.97
C PRO A 17 19.12 -16.00 -5.85
N PRO A 18 19.49 -16.03 -7.14
CA PRO A 18 19.24 -14.92 -8.03
C PRO A 18 17.75 -14.57 -7.98
N MET A 19 17.45 -13.29 -7.76
CA MET A 19 16.06 -12.82 -7.79
C MET A 19 15.46 -13.25 -9.14
N ALA A 20 14.28 -13.87 -9.08
CA ALA A 20 13.52 -14.15 -10.30
C ALA A 20 13.50 -12.90 -11.16
N ALA A 21 13.77 -13.05 -12.45
CA ALA A 21 13.79 -11.95 -13.41
C ALA A 21 12.53 -11.08 -13.22
N MET A 22 12.69 -9.77 -13.33
CA MET A 22 11.53 -8.87 -13.32
C MET A 22 10.61 -9.26 -14.48
N PRO A 23 9.28 -9.22 -14.30
CA PRO A 23 8.35 -9.45 -15.40
C PRO A 23 8.62 -8.43 -16.52
N GLU A 24 8.34 -8.82 -17.74
CA GLU A 24 8.30 -7.86 -18.84
C GLU A 24 7.09 -6.93 -18.67
N PRO A 25 7.29 -5.60 -18.79
CA PRO A 25 6.18 -4.66 -18.64
C PRO A 25 5.25 -4.74 -19.86
N GLU A 26 3.95 -4.66 -19.57
CA GLU A 26 2.89 -4.60 -20.57
C GLU A 26 2.44 -3.14 -20.78
N THR A 27 1.93 -2.84 -21.97
CA THR A 27 1.16 -1.62 -22.24
C THR A 27 -0.32 -1.96 -22.25
N LEU A 28 -1.10 -1.29 -21.39
CA LEU A 28 -2.53 -1.58 -21.28
C LEU A 28 -3.35 -0.67 -22.20
N ASP A 29 -4.34 -1.25 -22.86
CA ASP A 29 -5.39 -0.54 -23.59
C ASP A 29 -6.47 -0.12 -22.59
N ILE A 30 -6.42 1.14 -22.13
CA ILE A 30 -7.35 1.64 -21.11
C ILE A 30 -8.79 1.71 -21.64
N PRO A 31 -9.08 2.16 -22.88
CA PRO A 31 -10.41 2.03 -23.48
C PRO A 31 -10.95 0.61 -23.47
N ALA A 32 -10.15 -0.38 -23.83
CA ALA A 32 -10.56 -1.77 -23.78
C ALA A 32 -10.85 -2.25 -22.36
N LEU A 33 -10.06 -1.83 -21.37
CA LEU A 33 -10.28 -2.14 -19.95
C LEU A 33 -11.59 -1.53 -19.44
N ALA A 34 -11.87 -0.27 -19.77
CA ALA A 34 -13.13 0.40 -19.43
C ALA A 34 -14.34 -0.31 -20.06
N LYS A 35 -14.19 -0.74 -21.32
CA LYS A 35 -15.22 -1.51 -22.01
C LYS A 35 -15.46 -2.87 -21.34
N ALA A 36 -14.41 -3.59 -20.98
CA ALA A 36 -14.53 -4.90 -20.29
C ALA A 36 -15.29 -4.74 -18.94
N TYR A 37 -15.11 -3.65 -18.24
CA TYR A 37 -15.90 -3.33 -17.05
C TYR A 37 -17.38 -3.07 -17.40
N ALA A 38 -17.64 -2.25 -18.41
CA ALA A 38 -19.00 -1.93 -18.84
C ALA A 38 -19.77 -3.17 -19.35
N ASP A 39 -19.09 -4.09 -20.02
CA ASP A 39 -19.66 -5.35 -20.52
C ASP A 39 -19.84 -6.39 -19.38
N GLY A 40 -19.33 -6.15 -18.18
CA GLY A 40 -19.38 -7.07 -17.05
C GLY A 40 -18.40 -8.24 -17.14
N ASP A 41 -17.37 -8.14 -17.97
CA ASP A 41 -16.27 -9.12 -18.05
C ASP A 41 -15.34 -9.02 -16.85
N ILE A 42 -15.26 -7.82 -16.26
CA ILE A 42 -14.59 -7.54 -14.98
C ILE A 42 -15.52 -6.73 -14.08
N ASP A 43 -15.33 -6.81 -12.77
CA ASP A 43 -16.14 -6.10 -11.77
C ASP A 43 -15.29 -5.29 -10.77
N LEU A 44 -13.96 -5.42 -10.86
CA LEU A 44 -12.99 -4.65 -10.10
C LEU A 44 -11.68 -4.53 -10.87
N ILE A 45 -11.05 -3.36 -10.83
CA ILE A 45 -9.66 -3.17 -11.23
C ILE A 45 -8.81 -3.09 -9.96
N CYS A 46 -7.73 -3.87 -9.86
CA CYS A 46 -6.83 -3.85 -8.70
C CYS A 46 -5.44 -3.36 -9.12
N VAL A 47 -5.01 -2.21 -8.62
CA VAL A 47 -3.67 -1.67 -8.81
C VAL A 47 -2.83 -2.00 -7.58
N LEU A 48 -1.86 -2.87 -7.73
CA LEU A 48 -0.98 -3.32 -6.65
C LEU A 48 0.49 -3.03 -6.94
N GLY A 49 1.29 -3.02 -5.90
CA GLY A 49 2.72 -2.80 -6.02
C GLY A 49 3.38 -2.53 -4.67
N PRO A 50 4.70 -2.67 -4.58
CA PRO A 50 5.42 -2.38 -3.34
C PRO A 50 5.37 -0.89 -3.00
N THR A 51 5.80 -0.55 -1.78
CA THR A 51 6.00 0.85 -1.42
C THR A 51 6.97 1.53 -2.39
N ALA A 52 6.76 2.81 -2.64
CA ALA A 52 7.52 3.63 -3.58
C ALA A 52 7.49 3.19 -5.06
N SER A 53 6.52 2.34 -5.47
CA SER A 53 6.37 1.92 -6.87
C SER A 53 5.56 2.87 -7.75
N GLY A 54 4.96 3.93 -7.18
CA GLY A 54 4.12 4.88 -7.92
C GLY A 54 2.69 4.39 -8.17
N LYS A 55 2.22 3.37 -7.44
CA LYS A 55 0.89 2.77 -7.61
C LYS A 55 -0.27 3.76 -7.44
N THR A 56 -0.20 4.67 -6.45
CA THR A 56 -1.26 5.66 -6.20
C THR A 56 -1.39 6.61 -7.37
N ARG A 57 -0.29 7.20 -7.82
CA ARG A 57 -0.26 8.06 -9.01
C ARG A 57 -0.82 7.34 -10.24
N TYR A 58 -0.39 6.10 -10.46
CA TYR A 58 -0.90 5.30 -11.58
C TYR A 58 -2.41 5.05 -11.46
N ALA A 59 -2.91 4.68 -10.29
CA ALA A 59 -4.35 4.47 -10.06
C ALA A 59 -5.16 5.74 -10.29
N VAL A 60 -4.66 6.90 -9.88
CA VAL A 60 -5.31 8.21 -10.14
C VAL A 60 -5.32 8.53 -11.64
N GLN A 61 -4.19 8.33 -12.34
CA GLN A 61 -4.15 8.51 -13.80
C GLN A 61 -5.12 7.57 -14.52
N LEU A 62 -5.19 6.31 -14.08
CA LEU A 62 -6.14 5.33 -14.61
C LEU A 62 -7.60 5.76 -14.37
N ALA A 63 -7.92 6.23 -13.16
CA ALA A 63 -9.26 6.74 -12.82
C ALA A 63 -9.67 7.92 -13.71
N ARG A 64 -8.75 8.87 -13.93
CA ARG A 64 -8.96 10.00 -14.83
C ARG A 64 -9.19 9.58 -16.29
N ALA A 65 -8.40 8.61 -16.75
CA ALA A 65 -8.52 8.09 -18.12
C ALA A 65 -9.84 7.34 -18.36
N ILE A 66 -10.36 6.64 -17.34
CA ILE A 66 -11.67 5.98 -17.39
C ILE A 66 -12.81 6.99 -17.28
N GLY A 67 -12.65 8.05 -16.47
CA GLY A 67 -13.59 9.18 -16.34
C GLY A 67 -14.57 9.06 -15.18
N HIS A 68 -15.19 7.90 -14.96
CA HIS A 68 -16.11 7.65 -13.84
C HIS A 68 -15.56 6.52 -12.97
N ALA A 69 -14.50 6.81 -12.22
CA ALA A 69 -13.86 5.82 -11.38
C ALA A 69 -13.50 6.39 -10.00
N GLU A 70 -13.54 5.54 -8.99
CA GLU A 70 -13.22 5.89 -7.61
C GLU A 70 -12.24 4.89 -7.03
N ILE A 71 -11.36 5.35 -6.14
CA ILE A 71 -10.29 4.53 -5.59
C ILE A 71 -10.67 4.01 -4.21
N LEU A 72 -10.48 2.70 -3.99
CA LEU A 72 -10.61 2.03 -2.70
C LEU A 72 -9.21 1.69 -2.19
N SER A 73 -8.80 2.20 -1.03
CA SER A 73 -7.47 1.92 -0.50
C SER A 73 -7.35 0.50 0.05
N ALA A 74 -6.29 -0.21 -0.35
CA ALA A 74 -5.87 -1.48 0.24
C ALA A 74 -4.53 -1.31 0.98
N ASP A 75 -4.43 -0.27 1.78
CA ASP A 75 -3.30 -0.05 2.69
C ASP A 75 -3.74 -0.17 4.14
N SER A 76 -3.20 -1.17 4.85
CA SER A 76 -3.59 -1.51 6.23
C SER A 76 -3.20 -0.45 7.26
N ARG A 77 -2.51 0.61 6.86
CA ARG A 77 -2.10 1.70 7.75
C ARG A 77 -2.83 3.00 7.47
N GLN A 78 -3.23 3.22 6.22
CA GLN A 78 -3.97 4.42 5.84
C GLN A 78 -5.39 4.47 6.39
N VAL A 79 -5.88 3.39 6.97
CA VAL A 79 -7.20 3.33 7.63
C VAL A 79 -7.28 4.20 8.89
N TYR A 80 -6.16 4.54 9.52
CA TYR A 80 -6.11 5.25 10.80
C TYR A 80 -6.10 6.77 10.62
N CYS A 81 -7.06 7.46 11.24
CA CYS A 81 -7.13 8.93 11.26
C CYS A 81 -5.92 9.54 11.99
N GLY A 82 -5.38 10.65 11.45
CA GLY A 82 -4.28 11.38 12.07
C GLY A 82 -2.91 10.70 12.00
N MET A 83 -2.81 9.61 11.24
CA MET A 83 -1.56 8.92 10.92
C MET A 83 -1.24 9.18 9.44
N ASP A 84 -0.83 10.40 9.10
CA ASP A 84 -0.81 10.87 7.71
C ASP A 84 0.58 10.76 7.08
N ILE A 85 1.59 11.38 7.72
CA ILE A 85 2.97 11.41 7.21
C ILE A 85 3.58 10.02 7.26
N GLY A 86 3.51 9.34 8.41
CA GLY A 86 4.09 8.02 8.61
C GLY A 86 3.47 6.93 7.74
N THR A 87 2.20 7.03 7.37
CA THR A 87 1.55 6.09 6.46
C THR A 87 1.66 6.48 4.98
N GLY A 88 2.06 7.73 4.71
CA GLY A 88 2.17 8.29 3.37
C GLY A 88 0.86 8.28 2.63
N LYS A 89 -0.15 8.88 3.23
CA LYS A 89 -1.47 9.00 2.59
C LYS A 89 -1.41 9.83 1.32
N ASP A 90 -0.53 10.85 1.29
CA ASP A 90 -0.29 11.71 0.12
C ASP A 90 -1.61 12.14 -0.56
N LEU A 91 -2.60 12.57 0.26
CA LEU A 91 -3.98 12.82 -0.20
C LEU A 91 -4.06 13.82 -1.35
N GLY A 92 -3.09 14.72 -1.48
CA GLY A 92 -2.97 15.64 -2.62
C GLY A 92 -2.80 14.95 -3.97
N GLU A 93 -2.29 13.70 -4.01
CA GLU A 93 -2.15 12.95 -5.27
C GLU A 93 -3.49 12.57 -5.89
N TYR A 94 -4.54 12.42 -5.07
CA TYR A 94 -5.89 12.05 -5.55
C TYR A 94 -6.57 13.18 -6.31
N GLY A 95 -6.29 14.45 -5.94
CA GLY A 95 -6.92 15.61 -6.57
C GLY A 95 -8.45 15.53 -6.50
N GLU A 96 -9.09 15.52 -7.66
CA GLU A 96 -10.55 15.41 -7.78
C GLU A 96 -11.08 13.96 -7.78
N VAL A 97 -10.20 12.96 -7.81
CA VAL A 97 -10.61 11.53 -7.83
C VAL A 97 -11.07 11.10 -6.44
N PRO A 98 -12.33 10.67 -6.29
CA PRO A 98 -12.82 10.21 -5.00
C PRO A 98 -12.06 8.96 -4.50
N TYR A 99 -11.83 8.91 -3.19
CA TYR A 99 -11.19 7.77 -2.55
C TYR A 99 -11.94 7.31 -1.29
N HIS A 100 -11.78 6.06 -0.94
CA HIS A 100 -12.45 5.38 0.17
C HIS A 100 -11.45 4.56 0.97
N LEU A 101 -11.84 4.17 2.20
CA LEU A 101 -11.08 3.29 3.10
C LEU A 101 -9.75 3.91 3.59
N ILE A 102 -9.70 5.23 3.60
CA ILE A 102 -8.66 6.04 4.23
C ILE A 102 -9.32 6.80 5.38
N ASP A 103 -8.67 6.93 6.53
CA ASP A 103 -9.19 7.66 7.70
C ASP A 103 -10.55 7.15 8.21
N ILE A 104 -10.73 5.84 8.29
CA ILE A 104 -12.01 5.22 8.67
C ILE A 104 -12.06 4.76 10.14
N VAL A 105 -10.93 4.73 10.84
CA VAL A 105 -10.86 4.37 12.27
C VAL A 105 -9.91 5.29 13.03
N PRO A 106 -10.16 5.58 14.32
CA PRO A 106 -9.25 6.40 15.12
C PRO A 106 -7.87 5.74 15.27
N ALA A 107 -6.79 6.55 15.32
CA ALA A 107 -5.49 6.07 15.76
C ALA A 107 -5.58 5.50 17.18
N GLY A 108 -4.79 4.48 17.51
CA GLY A 108 -4.86 3.75 18.78
C GLY A 108 -5.85 2.56 18.74
N SER A 109 -6.72 2.46 17.72
CA SER A 109 -7.61 1.30 17.56
C SER A 109 -6.88 0.11 16.93
N LYS A 110 -7.47 -1.08 17.15
CA LYS A 110 -7.04 -2.31 16.49
C LYS A 110 -8.05 -2.64 15.40
N TYR A 111 -7.63 -2.49 14.16
CA TYR A 111 -8.47 -2.78 13.00
C TYR A 111 -8.02 -4.07 12.33
N ASN A 112 -8.94 -5.01 12.20
CA ASN A 112 -8.63 -6.35 11.71
C ASN A 112 -9.10 -6.57 10.27
N ILE A 113 -8.70 -7.71 9.70
CA ILE A 113 -8.96 -8.03 8.30
C ILE A 113 -10.44 -8.26 7.98
N TYR A 114 -11.25 -8.72 8.94
CA TYR A 114 -12.69 -8.91 8.76
C TYR A 114 -13.42 -7.58 8.69
N GLU A 115 -13.03 -6.64 9.55
CA GLU A 115 -13.55 -5.26 9.54
C GLU A 115 -13.21 -4.58 8.21
N TYR A 116 -11.96 -4.76 7.72
CA TYR A 116 -11.57 -4.25 6.41
C TYR A 116 -12.39 -4.87 5.28
N GLN A 117 -12.56 -6.20 5.26
CA GLN A 117 -13.31 -6.89 4.22
C GLN A 117 -14.77 -6.42 4.18
N ALA A 118 -15.39 -6.22 5.34
CA ALA A 118 -16.77 -5.71 5.44
C ALA A 118 -16.85 -4.27 4.91
N ALA A 119 -15.97 -3.38 5.35
CA ALA A 119 -15.91 -2.00 4.88
C ALA A 119 -15.62 -1.92 3.37
N PHE A 120 -14.73 -2.78 2.85
CA PHE A 120 -14.46 -2.87 1.42
C PHE A 120 -15.71 -3.31 0.64
N ALA A 121 -16.42 -4.34 1.10
CA ALA A 121 -17.62 -4.84 0.42
C ALA A 121 -18.71 -3.77 0.32
N ASP A 122 -18.91 -2.99 1.38
CA ASP A 122 -19.88 -1.91 1.41
C ASP A 122 -19.44 -0.75 0.48
N ALA A 123 -18.19 -0.31 0.53
CA ALA A 123 -17.67 0.74 -0.34
C ALA A 123 -17.68 0.32 -1.83
N TRP A 124 -17.30 -0.92 -2.14
CA TRP A 124 -17.35 -1.47 -3.50
C TRP A 124 -18.77 -1.50 -4.06
N ALA A 125 -19.74 -1.93 -3.26
CA ALA A 125 -21.15 -1.95 -3.65
C ALA A 125 -21.69 -0.53 -3.89
N ASP A 126 -21.34 0.43 -3.02
CA ASP A 126 -21.76 1.82 -3.13
C ASP A 126 -21.19 2.49 -4.39
N VAL A 127 -19.89 2.35 -4.66
CA VAL A 127 -19.24 2.88 -5.87
C VAL A 127 -19.94 2.36 -7.13
N ARG A 128 -20.21 1.05 -7.19
CA ARG A 128 -20.92 0.44 -8.33
C ARG A 128 -22.38 0.91 -8.46
N ALA A 129 -23.09 1.08 -7.33
CA ALA A 129 -24.46 1.58 -7.34
C ALA A 129 -24.57 3.00 -7.91
N ARG A 130 -23.50 3.79 -7.79
CA ARG A 130 -23.40 5.14 -8.41
C ARG A 130 -22.96 5.09 -9.88
N GLY A 131 -22.75 3.90 -10.45
CA GLY A 131 -22.30 3.72 -11.84
C GLY A 131 -20.82 4.04 -12.05
N CYS A 132 -20.04 4.08 -10.97
CA CYS A 132 -18.60 4.34 -11.03
C CYS A 132 -17.80 3.02 -11.13
N VAL A 133 -16.61 3.09 -11.72
CA VAL A 133 -15.66 1.97 -11.79
C VAL A 133 -14.83 1.91 -10.51
N PRO A 134 -14.91 0.86 -9.69
CA PRO A 134 -14.09 0.73 -8.51
C PRO A 134 -12.66 0.32 -8.87
N ILE A 135 -11.67 1.05 -8.34
CA ILE A 135 -10.24 0.75 -8.46
C ILE A 135 -9.69 0.49 -7.07
N LEU A 136 -9.39 -0.76 -6.75
CA LEU A 136 -8.68 -1.10 -5.51
C LEU A 136 -7.19 -0.76 -5.68
N CYS A 137 -6.64 0.06 -4.79
CA CYS A 137 -5.23 0.47 -4.87
C CYS A 137 -4.50 0.23 -3.55
N GLY A 138 -3.42 -0.54 -3.57
CA GLY A 138 -2.63 -0.72 -2.34
C GLY A 138 -1.45 -1.66 -2.42
N GLY A 139 -0.76 -1.76 -1.28
CA GLY A 139 0.42 -2.61 -1.11
C GLY A 139 0.25 -3.70 -0.06
N SER A 140 -0.88 -3.75 0.65
CA SER A 140 -1.14 -4.74 1.70
C SER A 140 -1.73 -6.00 1.08
N GLY A 141 -0.88 -7.00 0.80
CA GLY A 141 -1.28 -8.22 0.08
C GLY A 141 -2.47 -8.93 0.72
N LEU A 142 -2.51 -9.04 2.06
CA LEU A 142 -3.62 -9.66 2.77
C LEU A 142 -4.94 -8.88 2.57
N TYR A 143 -4.90 -7.53 2.54
CA TYR A 143 -6.08 -6.71 2.27
C TYR A 143 -6.57 -6.93 0.83
N ILE A 144 -5.65 -6.94 -0.14
CA ILE A 144 -5.97 -7.20 -1.54
C ILE A 144 -6.63 -8.58 -1.68
N GLU A 145 -6.04 -9.65 -1.13
CA GLU A 145 -6.60 -11.00 -1.25
C GLU A 145 -7.93 -11.14 -0.52
N SER A 146 -8.12 -10.51 0.62
CA SER A 146 -9.41 -10.52 1.34
C SER A 146 -10.53 -9.87 0.52
N ALA A 147 -10.20 -8.83 -0.25
CA ALA A 147 -11.14 -8.11 -1.11
C ALA A 147 -11.43 -8.84 -2.43
N THR A 148 -10.47 -9.57 -2.99
CA THR A 148 -10.54 -10.04 -4.39
C THR A 148 -10.62 -11.54 -4.57
N ARG A 149 -10.32 -12.34 -3.54
CA ARG A 149 -10.24 -13.80 -3.65
C ARG A 149 -11.10 -14.56 -2.66
N ALA A 150 -12.00 -13.87 -1.95
CA ALA A 150 -12.78 -14.47 -0.87
C ALA A 150 -11.87 -15.35 0.01
N TYR A 151 -10.75 -14.76 0.48
CA TYR A 151 -9.78 -15.47 1.30
C TYR A 151 -10.54 -16.32 2.30
N LYS A 152 -10.18 -17.60 2.42
CA LYS A 152 -10.88 -18.55 3.28
C LYS A 152 -10.64 -18.19 4.75
N PHE A 153 -11.16 -17.04 5.14
CA PHE A 153 -11.39 -16.77 6.55
C PHE A 153 -12.40 -17.78 7.07
N ASP A 154 -12.34 -18.02 8.34
CA ASP A 154 -13.36 -18.78 9.05
C ASP A 154 -14.75 -18.33 8.56
N ARG A 155 -15.54 -19.27 8.05
CA ARG A 155 -16.82 -18.99 7.37
C ARG A 155 -17.81 -18.20 8.23
N GLU A 156 -17.57 -18.14 9.55
CA GLU A 156 -18.45 -17.47 10.50
C GLU A 156 -18.25 -15.94 10.57
N ASN A 157 -17.07 -15.42 10.21
CA ASN A 157 -16.71 -14.00 10.39
C ASN A 157 -16.43 -13.24 9.09
N GLY A 158 -16.35 -13.92 7.95
CA GLY A 158 -16.07 -13.32 6.64
C GLY A 158 -17.34 -12.82 5.94
N VAL A 159 -17.14 -11.87 5.00
CA VAL A 159 -18.20 -11.42 4.09
C VAL A 159 -18.56 -12.55 3.12
N PRO A 160 -19.86 -12.80 2.86
CA PRO A 160 -20.27 -13.77 1.85
C PRO A 160 -19.63 -13.51 0.48
N ALA A 161 -19.19 -14.56 -0.20
CA ALA A 161 -18.44 -14.45 -1.47
C ALA A 161 -19.18 -13.66 -2.54
N GLU A 162 -20.52 -13.74 -2.59
CA GLU A 162 -21.38 -13.01 -3.53
C GLU A 162 -21.38 -11.50 -3.31
N ARG A 163 -20.92 -11.02 -2.15
CA ARG A 163 -20.75 -9.60 -1.83
C ARG A 163 -19.34 -9.08 -2.16
N LEU A 164 -18.48 -9.91 -2.74
CA LEU A 164 -17.12 -9.58 -3.12
C LEU A 164 -16.94 -9.68 -4.64
N PRO A 165 -15.97 -8.99 -5.23
CA PRO A 165 -15.64 -9.09 -6.64
C PRO A 165 -15.34 -10.54 -7.05
N GLN A 166 -15.86 -10.94 -8.21
CA GLN A 166 -15.64 -12.28 -8.79
C GLN A 166 -14.68 -12.27 -9.98
N LYS A 167 -14.52 -11.10 -10.61
CA LYS A 167 -13.76 -10.92 -11.85
C LYS A 167 -12.84 -9.72 -11.74
N THR A 168 -11.74 -9.88 -10.98
CA THR A 168 -10.77 -8.80 -10.75
C THR A 168 -9.69 -8.79 -11.82
N PHE A 169 -9.44 -7.62 -12.41
CA PHE A 169 -8.31 -7.36 -13.29
C PHE A 169 -7.16 -6.76 -12.50
N TYR A 170 -6.01 -7.44 -12.45
CA TYR A 170 -4.88 -7.02 -11.63
C TYR A 170 -3.80 -6.33 -12.45
N ILE A 171 -3.40 -5.14 -12.02
CA ILE A 171 -2.32 -4.34 -12.57
C ILE A 171 -1.23 -4.19 -11.51
N GLY A 172 -0.02 -4.61 -11.82
CA GLY A 172 1.14 -4.49 -10.94
C GLY A 172 2.07 -3.37 -11.39
N THR A 173 2.47 -2.49 -10.47
CA THR A 173 3.44 -1.43 -10.78
C THR A 173 4.88 -1.91 -10.59
N LEU A 174 5.69 -1.81 -11.65
CA LEU A 174 7.10 -2.18 -11.67
C LEU A 174 8.01 -0.96 -11.54
N VAL A 175 9.02 -1.12 -10.72
CA VAL A 175 10.15 -0.18 -10.61
C VAL A 175 11.41 -1.01 -10.42
N SER A 176 12.52 -0.62 -11.04
CA SER A 176 13.79 -1.30 -10.83
C SER A 176 14.18 -1.33 -9.36
N ARG A 177 15.05 -2.27 -8.98
CA ARG A 177 15.50 -2.35 -7.59
C ARG A 177 16.23 -1.07 -7.16
N GLU A 178 17.09 -0.59 -8.02
CA GLU A 178 17.91 0.60 -7.80
C GLU A 178 17.04 1.82 -7.61
N GLU A 179 16.12 2.06 -8.53
CA GLU A 179 15.20 3.19 -8.46
C GLU A 179 14.26 3.10 -7.24
N ARG A 180 13.81 1.89 -6.86
CA ARG A 180 12.99 1.71 -5.67
C ARG A 180 13.75 2.03 -4.39
N VAL A 181 15.03 1.64 -4.30
CA VAL A 181 15.89 1.99 -3.17
C VAL A 181 16.01 3.50 -3.04
N GLU A 182 16.36 4.19 -4.13
CA GLU A 182 16.47 5.66 -4.15
C GLU A 182 15.16 6.35 -3.77
N ARG A 183 14.03 5.86 -4.29
CA ARG A 183 12.70 6.42 -3.99
C ARG A 183 12.31 6.21 -2.52
N ILE A 184 12.64 5.06 -1.94
CA ILE A 184 12.37 4.77 -0.52
C ILE A 184 13.19 5.70 0.36
N ASP A 185 14.50 5.83 0.11
CA ASP A 185 15.40 6.63 0.92
C ASP A 185 14.99 8.12 0.86
N ARG A 186 14.78 8.65 -0.37
CA ARG A 186 14.30 10.02 -0.55
C ARG A 186 12.98 10.28 0.17
N ARG A 187 11.99 9.37 0.04
CA ARG A 187 10.70 9.52 0.70
C ARG A 187 10.80 9.47 2.22
N LEU A 188 11.75 8.72 2.78
CA LEU A 188 12.00 8.73 4.22
C LEU A 188 12.58 10.07 4.66
N ASP A 189 13.53 10.63 3.91
CA ASP A 189 14.10 11.94 4.19
C ASP A 189 13.01 13.03 4.14
N GLU A 190 12.20 13.06 3.06
CA GLU A 190 11.07 13.98 2.89
C GLU A 190 10.08 13.90 4.09
N ARG A 191 9.68 12.71 4.50
CA ARG A 191 8.76 12.52 5.64
C ARG A 191 9.34 13.01 6.98
N LEU A 192 10.62 12.82 7.20
CA LEU A 192 11.29 13.32 8.40
C LEU A 192 11.36 14.85 8.40
N GLU A 193 11.55 15.47 7.23
CA GLU A 193 11.50 16.92 7.04
C GLU A 193 10.08 17.47 7.16
N ASP A 194 9.07 16.74 6.70
CA ASP A 194 7.65 17.11 6.74
C ASP A 194 7.03 16.99 8.15
N GLY A 195 7.77 16.50 9.14
CA GLY A 195 7.32 16.46 10.53
C GLY A 195 6.84 15.10 11.02
N LEU A 196 7.35 14.00 10.50
CA LEU A 196 7.02 12.64 10.97
C LEU A 196 7.26 12.46 12.48
N ILE A 197 8.32 13.07 13.02
CA ILE A 197 8.61 12.99 14.45
C ILE A 197 7.56 13.75 15.25
N GLU A 198 7.15 14.92 14.78
CA GLU A 198 6.13 15.77 15.39
C GLU A 198 4.75 15.11 15.35
N GLU A 199 4.40 14.43 14.24
CA GLU A 199 3.16 13.63 14.14
C GLU A 199 3.13 12.58 15.27
N ILE A 200 4.20 11.83 15.47
CA ILE A 200 4.26 10.79 16.50
C ILE A 200 4.25 11.36 17.90
N ARG A 201 4.91 12.50 18.16
CA ARG A 201 4.79 13.20 19.43
C ARG A 201 3.36 13.63 19.71
N GLY A 202 2.69 14.23 18.70
CA GLY A 202 1.30 14.63 18.82
C GLY A 202 0.36 13.46 19.13
N LEU A 203 0.58 12.28 18.54
CA LEU A 203 -0.20 11.08 18.85
C LEU A 203 0.02 10.62 20.31
N LEU A 204 1.27 10.63 20.81
CA LEU A 204 1.58 10.31 22.20
C LEU A 204 0.97 11.33 23.16
N ASP A 205 1.08 12.61 22.85
CA ASP A 205 0.54 13.72 23.65
C ASP A 205 -1.00 13.70 23.70
N SER A 206 -1.65 13.17 22.65
CA SER A 206 -3.10 12.95 22.62
C SER A 206 -3.58 11.78 23.48
N GLY A 207 -2.63 11.04 24.10
CA GLY A 207 -2.92 9.94 25.01
C GLY A 207 -2.92 8.55 24.37
N ILE A 208 -2.49 8.40 23.11
CA ILE A 208 -2.32 7.09 22.49
C ILE A 208 -1.13 6.38 23.16
N PRO A 209 -1.34 5.15 23.69
CA PRO A 209 -0.26 4.40 24.32
C PRO A 209 0.90 4.13 23.36
N ALA A 210 2.13 4.28 23.84
CA ALA A 210 3.32 4.02 23.01
C ALA A 210 3.35 2.59 22.46
N GLU A 211 2.84 1.62 23.21
CA GLU A 211 2.71 0.21 22.78
C GLU A 211 1.84 0.03 21.56
N ASP A 212 0.77 0.83 21.38
CA ASP A 212 -0.07 0.80 20.19
C ASP A 212 0.69 1.37 18.98
N LEU A 213 1.45 2.46 19.15
CA LEU A 213 2.31 2.99 18.09
C LEU A 213 3.42 2.00 17.71
N LEU A 214 4.03 1.33 18.67
CA LEU A 214 5.03 0.28 18.41
C LEU A 214 4.42 -0.90 17.64
N TRP A 215 3.16 -1.23 17.89
CA TRP A 215 2.45 -2.31 17.20
C TRP A 215 2.20 -2.01 15.71
N TYR A 216 1.94 -0.76 15.34
CA TYR A 216 1.77 -0.38 13.93
C TYR A 216 3.03 -0.65 13.07
N GLY A 217 4.20 -0.74 13.68
CA GLY A 217 5.46 -1.09 13.00
C GLY A 217 6.06 0.05 12.17
N LEU A 218 7.10 -0.24 11.40
CA LEU A 218 7.84 0.69 10.51
C LEU A 218 8.03 2.07 11.14
N GLU A 219 7.55 3.14 10.49
CA GLU A 219 7.72 4.53 10.91
C GLU A 219 7.31 4.73 12.36
N TYR A 220 6.11 4.30 12.73
CA TYR A 220 5.57 4.46 14.08
C TYR A 220 6.39 3.72 15.13
N LYS A 221 6.88 2.52 14.79
CA LYS A 221 7.71 1.74 15.72
C LYS A 221 9.05 2.41 16.00
N PHE A 222 9.79 2.77 14.97
CA PHE A 222 11.17 3.23 15.16
C PHE A 222 11.23 4.68 15.61
N VAL A 223 10.34 5.54 15.11
CA VAL A 223 10.29 6.94 15.55
C VAL A 223 9.73 7.05 16.97
N THR A 224 8.75 6.22 17.38
CA THR A 224 8.33 6.16 18.79
C THR A 224 9.50 5.78 19.71
N GLN A 225 10.33 4.80 19.33
CA GLN A 225 11.51 4.43 20.12
C GLN A 225 12.51 5.57 20.24
N TYR A 226 12.70 6.35 19.17
CA TYR A 226 13.51 7.56 19.22
C TYR A 226 12.91 8.63 20.15
N VAL A 227 11.62 8.94 20.03
CA VAL A 227 10.92 9.92 20.86
C VAL A 227 11.00 9.54 22.36
N LEU A 228 10.96 8.23 22.65
CA LEU A 228 11.11 7.71 24.02
C LEU A 228 12.58 7.63 24.51
N GLY A 229 13.54 8.09 23.71
CA GLY A 229 14.97 8.05 24.05
C GLY A 229 15.60 6.65 24.07
N LYS A 230 14.96 5.65 23.45
CA LYS A 230 15.47 4.28 23.35
C LYS A 230 16.43 4.09 22.19
N LEU A 231 16.40 4.95 21.20
CA LEU A 231 17.28 4.99 20.04
C LEU A 231 17.82 6.41 19.86
N SER A 232 19.04 6.53 19.36
CA SER A 232 19.53 7.77 18.77
C SER A 232 18.83 8.03 17.43
N TYR A 233 18.95 9.26 16.90
CA TYR A 233 18.41 9.60 15.59
C TYR A 233 19.03 8.72 14.48
N ASP A 234 20.33 8.53 14.50
CA ASP A 234 21.04 7.72 13.50
C ASP A 234 20.61 6.25 13.54
N GLU A 235 20.46 5.68 14.75
CA GLU A 235 19.96 4.30 14.92
C GLU A 235 18.53 4.16 14.40
N MET A 236 17.65 5.11 14.76
CA MET A 236 16.27 5.13 14.29
C MET A 236 16.22 5.19 12.76
N TYR A 237 16.98 6.09 12.14
CA TYR A 237 17.03 6.26 10.69
C TYR A 237 17.48 4.96 9.98
N ILE A 238 18.61 4.39 10.42
CA ILE A 238 19.18 3.18 9.82
C ILE A 238 18.21 1.99 9.94
N LEU A 239 17.65 1.80 11.14
CA LEU A 239 16.72 0.70 11.40
C LEU A 239 15.43 0.85 10.60
N LEU A 240 14.89 2.06 10.53
CA LEU A 240 13.68 2.36 9.76
C LEU A 240 13.89 2.17 8.26
N ALA A 241 14.95 2.73 7.68
CA ALA A 241 15.28 2.56 6.26
C ALA A 241 15.39 1.07 5.91
N ASN A 242 16.14 0.30 6.69
CA ASN A 242 16.27 -1.14 6.48
C ASN A 242 14.91 -1.86 6.57
N ALA A 243 14.05 -1.48 7.53
CA ALA A 243 12.75 -2.09 7.70
C ALA A 243 11.81 -1.80 6.52
N ILE A 244 11.85 -0.59 5.94
CA ILE A 244 11.07 -0.23 4.74
C ILE A 244 11.55 -1.01 3.53
N HIS A 245 12.87 -1.15 3.31
CA HIS A 245 13.41 -1.98 2.24
C HIS A 245 12.97 -3.45 2.35
N GLN A 246 13.01 -4.01 3.56
CA GLN A 246 12.52 -5.37 3.81
C GLN A 246 11.01 -5.49 3.62
N PHE A 247 10.26 -4.45 3.96
CA PHE A 247 8.82 -4.41 3.74
C PHE A 247 8.48 -4.43 2.24
N ALA A 248 9.13 -3.61 1.43
CA ALA A 248 8.97 -3.61 -0.03
C ALA A 248 9.29 -4.98 -0.65
N LYS A 249 10.35 -5.66 -0.15
CA LYS A 249 10.70 -7.01 -0.59
C LYS A 249 9.60 -8.02 -0.24
N ARG A 250 9.03 -7.95 0.98
CA ARG A 250 7.92 -8.85 1.39
C ARG A 250 6.68 -8.63 0.55
N GLN A 251 6.34 -7.37 0.20
CA GLN A 251 5.22 -7.07 -0.70
C GLN A 251 5.40 -7.74 -2.06
N MET A 252 6.56 -7.62 -2.68
CA MET A 252 6.85 -8.29 -3.96
C MET A 252 6.80 -9.82 -3.84
N THR A 253 7.29 -10.37 -2.73
CA THR A 253 7.20 -11.83 -2.48
C THR A 253 5.74 -12.29 -2.39
N TRP A 254 4.87 -11.48 -1.78
CA TRP A 254 3.43 -11.73 -1.71
C TRP A 254 2.80 -11.76 -3.10
N PHE A 255 3.02 -10.72 -3.90
CA PHE A 255 2.45 -10.63 -5.26
C PHE A 255 2.93 -11.77 -6.17
N ARG A 256 4.19 -12.16 -6.05
CA ARG A 256 4.70 -13.37 -6.71
C ARG A 256 4.05 -14.66 -6.20
N GLY A 257 3.65 -14.69 -4.93
CA GLY A 257 2.83 -15.75 -4.37
C GLY A 257 1.48 -15.83 -5.07
N MET A 258 0.78 -14.70 -5.22
CA MET A 258 -0.51 -14.64 -5.94
C MET A 258 -0.38 -15.15 -7.38
N GLU A 259 0.70 -14.80 -8.09
CA GLU A 259 0.94 -15.33 -9.46
C GLU A 259 1.11 -16.85 -9.47
N ARG A 260 1.88 -17.40 -8.52
CA ARG A 260 2.04 -18.87 -8.39
C ARG A 260 0.72 -19.57 -8.10
N ASP A 261 -0.19 -18.89 -7.40
CA ASP A 261 -1.55 -19.36 -7.10
C ASP A 261 -2.54 -19.10 -8.22
N GLY A 262 -2.06 -18.73 -9.42
CA GLY A 262 -2.84 -18.60 -10.65
C GLY A 262 -3.45 -17.21 -10.90
N VAL A 263 -3.10 -16.19 -10.11
CA VAL A 263 -3.51 -14.80 -10.41
C VAL A 263 -2.65 -14.26 -11.54
N ARG A 264 -3.29 -13.77 -12.60
CA ARG A 264 -2.58 -13.03 -13.65
C ARG A 264 -2.45 -11.57 -13.24
N ILE A 265 -1.23 -11.10 -13.09
CA ILE A 265 -0.91 -9.68 -12.82
C ILE A 265 -0.29 -9.09 -14.09
N HIS A 266 -0.91 -8.02 -14.59
CA HIS A 266 -0.42 -7.25 -15.74
C HIS A 266 0.57 -6.20 -15.23
N TRP A 267 1.86 -6.45 -15.40
CA TRP A 267 2.90 -5.57 -14.87
C TRP A 267 3.16 -4.39 -15.80
N VAL A 268 3.13 -3.17 -15.26
CA VAL A 268 3.34 -1.93 -15.99
C VAL A 268 4.44 -1.09 -15.33
N VAL A 269 5.13 -0.27 -16.11
CA VAL A 269 6.03 0.77 -15.59
C VAL A 269 5.23 2.06 -15.48
N PRO A 270 5.00 2.59 -14.26
CA PRO A 270 4.31 3.87 -14.09
C PRO A 270 5.11 5.01 -14.73
N SER A 271 4.46 5.84 -15.50
CA SER A 271 5.03 7.08 -16.08
C SER A 271 5.05 8.23 -15.08
#